data_8f312e24ce9e94ceb7172e8055f26ace
#
_entry.id   8f312e24ce9e94ceb7172e8055f26ace
#
_cell.length_a   1.000
_cell.length_b   1.000
_cell.length_c   1.000
_cell.angle_alpha   90.00
_cell.angle_beta   90.00
_cell.angle_gamma   90.00
#
_symmetry.space_group_name_H-M   'P 1'
#
loop_
_entity.id
_entity.type
_entity.pdbx_description
1 polymer ?
#
loop_
_entity_poly.entity_id
_entity_poly.type
_entity_poly.pdbx_seq_one_letter_code
_entity_poly.pdbx_strand_id
1 'polypeptide(L)'
;MTNILAIETSSVYCSIGLAKNKEIYIEHSQEENTHGKNIFGFIDNLLKKSQLEKEEIDFIALSVGPGSFTGLRAGCSVAQGLAFGLQKKILPLSSLRVLAQTVFLEHKAKELFIVKEAHMNDLYVGKFIRKNNDLALPLIKDAAIKKTELSDFISSDNKEVICSNCHEFLDYLIKPNLLKINNHAKGLLHLACYLNDLDTKLKNPEEVYPTYLSGTDQWKRTK
;
A
#
# COMPACT_ATOMS: atom_id res chain seq x y z
N MET A 1 14.80 -17.99 -7.41
CA MET A 1 13.46 -17.75 -6.79
C MET A 1 13.67 -16.67 -5.73
N THR A 2 12.74 -15.76 -5.59
CA THR A 2 12.98 -14.54 -4.80
C THR A 2 12.21 -14.62 -3.48
N ASN A 3 12.89 -14.34 -2.36
CA ASN A 3 12.30 -14.25 -1.04
C ASN A 3 12.01 -12.79 -0.72
N ILE A 4 10.76 -12.41 -0.51
CA ILE A 4 10.32 -11.03 -0.37
C ILE A 4 9.60 -10.83 0.96
N LEU A 5 10.07 -9.88 1.76
CA LEU A 5 9.34 -9.40 2.93
C LEU A 5 8.50 -8.18 2.52
N ALA A 6 7.20 -8.19 2.76
CA ALA A 6 6.29 -7.09 2.47
C ALA A 6 5.79 -6.43 3.76
N ILE A 7 5.89 -5.11 3.85
CA ILE A 7 5.45 -4.31 5.00
C ILE A 7 4.35 -3.34 4.54
N GLU A 8 3.12 -3.58 4.97
CA GLU A 8 1.96 -2.74 4.67
C GLU A 8 1.38 -2.16 5.97
N THR A 9 1.55 -0.86 6.14
CA THR A 9 1.12 -0.11 7.33
C THR A 9 0.43 1.21 6.98
N SER A 10 0.00 1.37 5.73
CA SER A 10 -0.59 2.61 5.24
C SER A 10 -2.06 2.81 5.63
N SER A 11 -2.70 1.78 6.18
CA SER A 11 -4.08 1.81 6.71
C SER A 11 -4.06 1.84 8.25
N VAL A 12 -5.20 1.64 8.88
CA VAL A 12 -5.31 1.48 10.35
C VAL A 12 -4.80 0.11 10.82
N TYR A 13 -4.71 -0.85 9.92
CA TYR A 13 -4.23 -2.20 10.21
C TYR A 13 -2.76 -2.38 9.81
N CYS A 14 -2.08 -3.26 10.53
CA CYS A 14 -0.75 -3.75 10.21
C CYS A 14 -0.88 -5.06 9.44
N SER A 15 -0.26 -5.17 8.28
CA SER A 15 -0.21 -6.40 7.48
C SER A 15 1.20 -6.66 6.99
N ILE A 16 1.74 -7.82 7.34
CA ILE A 16 3.08 -8.24 6.94
C ILE A 16 2.95 -9.50 6.10
N GLY A 17 3.71 -9.59 5.03
CA GLY A 17 3.73 -10.74 4.15
C GLY A 17 5.14 -11.22 3.87
N LEU A 18 5.29 -12.51 3.64
CA LEU A 18 6.51 -13.14 3.22
C LEU A 18 6.24 -14.05 2.01
N ALA A 19 6.96 -13.86 0.93
CA ALA A 19 6.99 -14.80 -0.20
C ALA A 19 8.28 -15.61 -0.14
N LYS A 20 8.17 -16.95 -0.18
CA LYS A 20 9.28 -17.90 -0.28
C LYS A 20 8.94 -18.92 -1.38
N ASN A 21 9.72 -18.99 -2.43
CA ASN A 21 9.54 -20.00 -3.49
C ASN A 21 8.10 -20.09 -4.05
N LYS A 22 7.39 -18.97 -4.19
CA LYS A 22 5.97 -18.84 -4.58
C LYS A 22 4.96 -19.17 -3.47
N GLU A 23 5.36 -19.68 -2.34
CA GLU A 23 4.49 -19.77 -1.18
C GLU A 23 4.36 -18.40 -0.52
N ILE A 24 3.15 -18.05 -0.09
CA ILE A 24 2.83 -16.77 0.52
C ILE A 24 2.36 -17.00 1.94
N TYR A 25 3.01 -16.35 2.88
CA TYR A 25 2.68 -16.31 4.30
C TYR A 25 2.25 -14.90 4.67
N ILE A 26 1.18 -14.74 5.45
CA ILE A 26 0.65 -13.43 5.84
C ILE A 26 0.26 -13.41 7.30
N GLU A 27 0.62 -12.33 7.97
CA GLU A 27 0.10 -11.91 9.28
C GLU A 27 -0.65 -10.58 9.10
N HIS A 28 -1.81 -10.48 9.74
CA HIS A 28 -2.65 -9.29 9.66
C HIS A 28 -3.24 -8.99 11.05
N SER A 29 -3.17 -7.70 11.47
CA SER A 29 -3.72 -7.31 12.77
C SER A 29 -5.25 -7.35 12.73
N GLN A 30 -5.84 -7.81 13.84
CA GLN A 30 -7.31 -7.73 14.05
C GLN A 30 -7.69 -6.40 14.70
N GLU A 31 -6.73 -5.70 15.30
CA GLU A 31 -6.93 -4.43 16.01
C GLU A 31 -6.34 -3.28 15.21
N GLU A 32 -7.05 -2.15 15.24
CA GLU A 32 -6.60 -0.91 14.61
C GLU A 32 -5.46 -0.24 15.39
N ASN A 33 -4.62 0.50 14.67
CA ASN A 33 -3.55 1.35 15.22
C ASN A 33 -2.50 0.62 16.08
N THR A 34 -2.27 -0.66 15.80
CA THR A 34 -1.30 -1.51 16.53
C THR A 34 0.03 -1.72 15.80
N HIS A 35 0.37 -0.88 14.80
CA HIS A 35 1.54 -1.06 13.94
C HIS A 35 2.85 -1.25 14.73
N GLY A 36 3.17 -0.31 15.62
CA GLY A 36 4.43 -0.36 16.38
C GLY A 36 4.57 -1.61 17.27
N LYS A 37 3.45 -2.17 17.73
CA LYS A 37 3.44 -3.37 18.57
C LYS A 37 3.59 -4.66 17.76
N ASN A 38 3.02 -4.70 16.57
CA ASN A 38 2.82 -5.95 15.84
C ASN A 38 3.87 -6.23 14.76
N ILE A 39 4.53 -5.21 14.17
CA ILE A 39 5.41 -5.40 13.00
C ILE A 39 6.47 -6.46 13.26
N PHE A 40 7.26 -6.33 14.33
CA PHE A 40 8.35 -7.26 14.62
C PHE A 40 7.85 -8.66 14.97
N GLY A 41 6.79 -8.77 15.78
CA GLY A 41 6.18 -10.06 16.11
C GLY A 41 5.65 -10.79 14.88
N PHE A 42 5.05 -10.08 13.93
CA PHE A 42 4.57 -10.66 12.67
C PHE A 42 5.72 -11.11 11.78
N ILE A 43 6.80 -10.33 11.68
CA ILE A 43 8.00 -10.70 10.92
C ILE A 43 8.60 -11.99 11.50
N ASP A 44 8.83 -12.04 12.81
CA ASP A 44 9.39 -13.23 13.47
C ASP A 44 8.51 -14.47 13.27
N ASN A 45 7.19 -14.33 13.37
CA ASN A 45 6.25 -15.42 13.15
C ASN A 45 6.31 -15.94 11.70
N LEU A 46 6.38 -15.03 10.73
CA LEU A 46 6.44 -15.40 9.31
C LEU A 46 7.75 -16.10 8.96
N LEU A 47 8.89 -15.63 9.47
CA LEU A 47 10.18 -16.27 9.29
C LEU A 47 10.17 -17.68 9.87
N LYS A 48 9.66 -17.88 11.10
CA LYS A 48 9.52 -19.20 11.72
C LYS A 48 8.59 -20.12 10.91
N LYS A 49 7.41 -19.65 10.51
CA LYS A 49 6.43 -20.44 9.72
C LYS A 49 6.98 -20.88 8.37
N SER A 50 7.72 -20.00 7.71
CA SER A 50 8.31 -20.29 6.40
C SER A 50 9.63 -21.03 6.49
N GLN A 51 10.20 -21.21 7.68
CA GLN A 51 11.54 -21.75 7.86
C GLN A 51 12.57 -20.98 7.00
N LEU A 52 12.52 -19.65 7.03
CA LEU A 52 13.41 -18.75 6.31
C LEU A 52 14.24 -17.95 7.33
N GLU A 53 15.55 -17.93 7.13
CA GLU A 53 16.43 -17.03 7.87
C GLU A 53 16.31 -15.60 7.30
N LYS A 54 16.40 -14.59 8.15
CA LYS A 54 16.23 -13.18 7.72
C LYS A 54 17.25 -12.72 6.66
N GLU A 55 18.44 -13.32 6.69
CA GLU A 55 19.53 -13.09 5.74
C GLU A 55 19.18 -13.57 4.31
N GLU A 56 18.28 -14.54 4.18
CA GLU A 56 17.81 -15.10 2.92
C GLU A 56 16.74 -14.22 2.23
N ILE A 57 16.28 -13.15 2.89
CA ILE A 57 15.41 -12.15 2.25
C ILE A 57 16.20 -11.45 1.14
N ASP A 58 15.66 -11.41 -0.07
CA ASP A 58 16.31 -10.75 -1.21
C ASP A 58 16.10 -9.24 -1.20
N PHE A 59 14.88 -8.80 -0.92
CA PHE A 59 14.53 -7.39 -0.75
C PHE A 59 13.25 -7.20 0.06
N ILE A 60 12.98 -5.96 0.48
CA ILE A 60 11.79 -5.59 1.23
C ILE A 60 10.86 -4.79 0.33
N ALA A 61 9.59 -5.21 0.19
CA ALA A 61 8.54 -4.41 -0.43
C ALA A 61 7.86 -3.56 0.65
N LEU A 62 7.70 -2.27 0.40
CA LEU A 62 7.14 -1.33 1.35
C LEU A 62 6.06 -0.47 0.70
N SER A 63 4.91 -0.38 1.35
CA SER A 63 3.89 0.59 1.02
C SER A 63 4.27 1.96 1.62
N VAL A 64 4.63 2.91 0.76
CA VAL A 64 5.17 4.21 1.19
C VAL A 64 4.13 5.33 1.31
N GLY A 65 2.86 5.04 1.06
CA GLY A 65 1.78 6.05 1.12
C GLY A 65 1.14 6.33 -0.25
N PRO A 66 0.12 7.19 -0.26
CA PRO A 66 -0.43 7.97 0.85
C PRO A 66 -1.23 7.14 1.84
N GLY A 67 -1.36 7.62 3.10
CA GLY A 67 -2.12 6.90 4.14
C GLY A 67 -1.84 7.37 5.56
N SER A 68 -2.01 6.45 6.51
CA SER A 68 -1.79 6.69 7.95
C SER A 68 -0.41 7.27 8.22
N PHE A 69 -0.38 8.46 8.80
CA PHE A 69 0.86 9.19 9.10
C PHE A 69 1.80 8.41 10.03
N THR A 70 1.24 7.88 11.12
CA THR A 70 2.00 7.08 12.09
C THR A 70 2.39 5.72 11.51
N GLY A 71 1.44 5.07 10.83
CA GLY A 71 1.67 3.76 10.22
C GLY A 71 2.77 3.79 9.15
N LEU A 72 2.75 4.77 8.25
CA LEU A 72 3.77 4.94 7.21
C LEU A 72 5.16 5.15 7.78
N ARG A 73 5.28 5.96 8.83
CA ARG A 73 6.57 6.19 9.51
C ARG A 73 7.08 4.95 10.21
N ALA A 74 6.21 4.23 10.93
CA ALA A 74 6.57 2.98 11.58
C ALA A 74 7.06 1.94 10.56
N GLY A 75 6.29 1.71 9.49
CA GLY A 75 6.67 0.78 8.43
C GLY A 75 7.96 1.17 7.72
N CYS A 76 8.13 2.46 7.42
CA CYS A 76 9.33 2.98 6.77
C CYS A 76 10.57 2.80 7.65
N SER A 77 10.49 3.15 8.95
CA SER A 77 11.61 3.00 9.89
C SER A 77 12.02 1.54 10.06
N VAL A 78 11.05 0.62 10.16
CA VAL A 78 11.33 -0.81 10.27
C VAL A 78 11.95 -1.35 8.98
N ALA A 79 11.38 -1.00 7.81
CA ALA A 79 11.92 -1.41 6.52
C ALA A 79 13.34 -0.91 6.29
N GLN A 80 13.62 0.35 6.61
CA GLN A 80 14.96 0.95 6.52
C GLN A 80 15.95 0.25 7.46
N GLY A 81 15.58 0.05 8.74
CA GLY A 81 16.45 -0.61 9.72
C GLY A 81 16.80 -2.05 9.33
N LEU A 82 15.80 -2.82 8.89
CA LEU A 82 16.01 -4.20 8.42
C LEU A 82 16.85 -4.22 7.14
N ALA A 83 16.50 -3.40 6.14
CA ALA A 83 17.22 -3.36 4.88
C ALA A 83 18.67 -2.93 5.05
N PHE A 84 18.93 -1.96 5.92
CA PHE A 84 20.29 -1.52 6.26
C PHE A 84 21.08 -2.65 6.98
N GLY A 85 20.49 -3.26 8.01
CA GLY A 85 21.15 -4.33 8.78
C GLY A 85 21.44 -5.59 7.97
N LEU A 86 20.57 -5.92 7.00
CA LEU A 86 20.69 -7.07 6.10
C LEU A 86 21.41 -6.75 4.79
N GLN A 87 21.79 -5.49 4.55
CA GLN A 87 22.38 -5.02 3.28
C GLN A 87 21.47 -5.32 2.07
N LYS A 88 20.17 -5.11 2.23
CA LYS A 88 19.16 -5.32 1.17
C LYS A 88 18.58 -4.00 0.69
N LYS A 89 17.93 -4.04 -0.47
CA LYS A 89 17.21 -2.91 -1.03
C LYS A 89 15.73 -2.93 -0.64
N ILE A 90 15.05 -1.81 -0.85
CA ILE A 90 13.62 -1.65 -0.64
C ILE A 90 12.94 -1.36 -1.97
N LEU A 91 11.79 -2.00 -2.22
CA LEU A 91 10.85 -1.68 -3.29
C LEU A 91 9.74 -0.78 -2.74
N PRO A 92 9.79 0.54 -2.90
CA PRO A 92 8.73 1.43 -2.47
C PRO A 92 7.57 1.41 -3.46
N LEU A 93 6.34 1.19 -2.98
CA LEU A 93 5.13 1.15 -3.79
C LEU A 93 4.05 2.08 -3.21
N SER A 94 3.25 2.68 -4.11
CA SER A 94 2.09 3.48 -3.70
C SER A 94 1.06 2.63 -2.96
N SER A 95 0.55 3.16 -1.85
CA SER A 95 -0.51 2.51 -1.08
C SER A 95 -1.84 2.40 -1.85
N LEU A 96 -2.14 3.37 -2.73
CA LEU A 96 -3.33 3.31 -3.58
C LEU A 96 -3.18 2.19 -4.62
N ARG A 97 -1.96 2.00 -5.15
CA ARG A 97 -1.67 0.90 -6.05
C ARG A 97 -1.77 -0.46 -5.37
N VAL A 98 -1.28 -0.56 -4.13
CA VAL A 98 -1.40 -1.78 -3.31
C VAL A 98 -2.87 -2.11 -3.05
N LEU A 99 -3.70 -1.12 -2.73
CA LEU A 99 -5.13 -1.31 -2.56
C LEU A 99 -5.80 -1.76 -3.86
N ALA A 100 -5.51 -1.12 -4.99
CA ALA A 100 -6.01 -1.53 -6.29
C ALA A 100 -5.61 -2.98 -6.63
N GLN A 101 -4.37 -3.35 -6.31
CA GLN A 101 -3.89 -4.72 -6.50
C GLN A 101 -4.65 -5.72 -5.64
N THR A 102 -4.90 -5.41 -4.37
CA THR A 102 -5.69 -6.27 -3.47
C THR A 102 -7.07 -6.53 -4.07
N VAL A 103 -7.72 -5.49 -4.58
CA VAL A 103 -9.02 -5.61 -5.23
C VAL A 103 -8.95 -6.45 -6.50
N PHE A 104 -7.97 -6.24 -7.35
CA PHE A 104 -7.84 -7.03 -8.57
C PHE A 104 -7.60 -8.52 -8.30
N LEU A 105 -7.05 -8.88 -7.16
CA LEU A 105 -6.91 -10.29 -6.74
C LEU A 105 -8.23 -10.90 -6.25
N GLU A 106 -9.16 -10.10 -5.75
CA GLU A 106 -10.40 -10.55 -5.11
C GLU A 106 -11.65 -10.37 -6.00
N HIS A 107 -11.61 -9.39 -6.91
CA HIS A 107 -12.73 -8.99 -7.76
C HIS A 107 -12.35 -8.93 -9.22
N LYS A 108 -13.30 -9.22 -10.11
CA LYS A 108 -13.10 -9.23 -11.58
C LYS A 108 -13.18 -7.86 -12.24
N ALA A 109 -12.90 -6.78 -11.51
CA ALA A 109 -12.86 -5.44 -12.06
C ALA A 109 -11.77 -5.30 -13.13
N LYS A 110 -12.04 -4.51 -14.18
CA LYS A 110 -11.04 -4.19 -15.22
C LYS A 110 -10.35 -2.87 -14.96
N GLU A 111 -11.05 -1.92 -14.37
CA GLU A 111 -10.58 -0.58 -14.07
C GLU A 111 -11.19 -0.11 -12.74
N LEU A 112 -10.41 0.61 -11.95
CA LEU A 112 -10.78 1.04 -10.61
C LEU A 112 -10.43 2.50 -10.38
N PHE A 113 -11.30 3.19 -9.66
CA PHE A 113 -10.95 4.39 -8.92
C PHE A 113 -10.73 4.01 -7.46
N ILE A 114 -9.58 4.37 -6.94
CA ILE A 114 -9.28 4.27 -5.52
C ILE A 114 -9.52 5.64 -4.89
N VAL A 115 -10.32 5.67 -3.85
CA VAL A 115 -10.58 6.86 -3.04
C VAL A 115 -10.31 6.50 -1.60
N LYS A 116 -9.43 7.21 -0.94
CA LYS A 116 -9.06 7.02 0.45
C LYS A 116 -9.18 8.34 1.21
N GLU A 117 -9.73 8.32 2.41
CA GLU A 117 -9.82 9.52 3.22
C GLU A 117 -8.43 10.03 3.61
N ALA A 118 -8.24 11.35 3.45
CA ALA A 118 -7.07 12.09 3.87
C ALA A 118 -7.43 13.01 5.04
N HIS A 119 -6.44 13.68 5.61
CA HIS A 119 -6.69 14.68 6.65
C HIS A 119 -7.36 15.94 6.06
N MET A 120 -8.05 16.73 6.92
CA MET A 120 -8.60 18.04 6.58
C MET A 120 -9.61 18.06 5.42
N ASN A 121 -10.51 17.08 5.36
CA ASN A 121 -11.52 16.98 4.29
C ASN A 121 -10.97 16.77 2.87
N ASP A 122 -9.73 16.33 2.73
CA ASP A 122 -9.16 15.91 1.46
C ASP A 122 -9.38 14.40 1.22
N LEU A 123 -9.22 13.99 -0.03
CA LEU A 123 -9.26 12.61 -0.46
C LEU A 123 -7.98 12.29 -1.23
N TYR A 124 -7.40 11.13 -0.97
CA TYR A 124 -6.39 10.55 -1.84
C TYR A 124 -7.08 9.76 -2.95
N VAL A 125 -6.70 10.01 -4.18
CA VAL A 125 -7.31 9.39 -5.35
C VAL A 125 -6.27 8.82 -6.30
N GLY A 126 -6.63 7.72 -6.95
CA GLY A 126 -5.85 7.09 -8.00
C GLY A 126 -6.74 6.29 -8.94
N LYS A 127 -6.32 6.15 -10.19
CA LYS A 127 -7.03 5.36 -11.20
C LYS A 127 -6.11 4.27 -11.72
N PHE A 128 -6.61 3.04 -11.74
CA PHE A 128 -5.83 1.85 -12.07
C PHE A 128 -6.56 0.97 -13.06
N ILE A 129 -5.80 0.34 -13.95
CA ILE A 129 -6.29 -0.68 -14.88
C ILE A 129 -5.62 -2.02 -14.58
N ARG A 130 -6.40 -3.09 -14.70
CA ARG A 130 -5.90 -4.46 -14.65
C ARG A 130 -5.19 -4.80 -15.95
N LYS A 131 -3.95 -5.25 -15.86
CA LYS A 131 -3.16 -5.79 -16.97
C LYS A 131 -2.85 -7.27 -16.77
N ASN A 132 -2.04 -7.84 -17.66
CA ASN A 132 -1.60 -9.22 -17.59
C ASN A 132 -1.07 -9.57 -16.18
N ASN A 133 -1.29 -10.80 -15.74
CA ASN A 133 -1.00 -11.28 -14.39
C ASN A 133 -1.74 -10.50 -13.28
N ASP A 134 -2.92 -9.97 -13.60
CA ASP A 134 -3.76 -9.17 -12.70
C ASP A 134 -3.06 -7.93 -12.11
N LEU A 135 -2.01 -7.42 -12.76
CA LEU A 135 -1.26 -6.28 -12.26
C LEU A 135 -2.04 -4.98 -12.33
N ALA A 136 -2.07 -4.27 -11.21
CA ALA A 136 -2.57 -2.91 -11.12
C ALA A 136 -1.57 -1.94 -11.76
N LEU A 137 -1.92 -1.32 -12.89
CA LEU A 137 -1.15 -0.26 -13.52
C LEU A 137 -1.85 1.09 -13.34
N PRO A 138 -1.14 2.15 -12.90
CA PRO A 138 -1.72 3.46 -12.76
C PRO A 138 -2.06 4.05 -14.13
N LEU A 139 -3.27 4.61 -14.26
CA LEU A 139 -3.70 5.42 -15.41
C LEU A 139 -3.45 6.91 -15.17
N ILE A 140 -3.43 7.33 -13.91
CA ILE A 140 -3.10 8.68 -13.47
C ILE A 140 -2.11 8.59 -12.31
N LYS A 141 -1.41 9.70 -12.05
CA LYS A 141 -0.59 9.84 -10.84
C LYS A 141 -1.51 9.97 -9.62
N ASP A 142 -1.12 9.37 -8.49
CA ASP A 142 -1.81 9.57 -7.22
C ASP A 142 -1.91 11.06 -6.88
N ALA A 143 -3.07 11.50 -6.43
CA ALA A 143 -3.34 12.90 -6.10
C ALA A 143 -4.12 13.05 -4.79
N ALA A 144 -4.04 14.23 -4.20
CA ALA A 144 -4.95 14.69 -3.16
C ALA A 144 -5.92 15.70 -3.78
N ILE A 145 -7.23 15.53 -3.53
CA ILE A 145 -8.30 16.40 -4.01
C ILE A 145 -9.21 16.80 -2.85
N LYS A 146 -9.97 17.86 -3.01
CA LYS A 146 -11.05 18.22 -2.07
C LYS A 146 -12.23 17.26 -2.20
N LYS A 147 -12.94 16.98 -1.10
CA LYS A 147 -14.17 16.17 -1.15
C LYS A 147 -15.19 16.72 -2.14
N THR A 148 -15.23 18.04 -2.30
CA THR A 148 -16.13 18.72 -3.25
C THR A 148 -15.81 18.49 -4.74
N GLU A 149 -14.58 18.09 -5.03
CA GLU A 149 -14.09 17.84 -6.40
C GLU A 149 -14.28 16.38 -6.83
N LEU A 150 -14.73 15.51 -5.91
CA LEU A 150 -14.84 14.08 -6.18
C LEU A 150 -15.81 13.75 -7.32
N SER A 151 -16.93 14.48 -7.41
CA SER A 151 -17.92 14.30 -8.48
C SER A 151 -17.35 14.56 -9.88
N ASP A 152 -16.45 15.53 -9.99
CA ASP A 152 -15.80 15.89 -11.25
C ASP A 152 -14.72 14.88 -11.63
N PHE A 153 -14.11 14.24 -10.61
CA PHE A 153 -13.06 13.25 -10.77
C PHE A 153 -13.60 11.87 -11.16
N ILE A 154 -14.78 11.52 -10.63
CA ILE A 154 -15.50 10.28 -10.95
C ILE A 154 -16.50 10.60 -12.06
N SER A 155 -16.04 10.64 -13.30
CA SER A 155 -16.95 10.81 -14.43
C SER A 155 -17.96 9.65 -14.54
N SER A 156 -19.12 9.93 -15.10
CA SER A 156 -20.35 9.14 -15.19
C SER A 156 -20.27 7.73 -15.82
N ASP A 157 -19.10 7.26 -16.16
CA ASP A 157 -18.89 5.93 -16.73
C ASP A 157 -18.80 4.87 -15.62
N ASN A 158 -19.88 4.29 -15.20
CA ASN A 158 -20.08 3.03 -14.44
C ASN A 158 -18.83 2.20 -13.99
N LYS A 159 -17.75 2.88 -13.59
CA LYS A 159 -16.51 2.24 -13.12
C LYS A 159 -16.61 1.98 -11.64
N GLU A 160 -16.10 0.85 -11.22
CA GLU A 160 -16.10 0.48 -9.81
C GLU A 160 -15.24 1.47 -9.02
N VAL A 161 -15.82 2.03 -7.96
CA VAL A 161 -15.13 2.92 -7.04
C VAL A 161 -14.85 2.17 -5.76
N ILE A 162 -13.60 2.17 -5.34
CA ILE A 162 -13.18 1.48 -4.13
C ILE A 162 -12.68 2.48 -3.13
N CYS A 163 -13.21 2.36 -1.94
CA CYS A 163 -12.88 3.21 -0.84
C CYS A 163 -12.37 2.38 0.34
N SER A 164 -11.24 2.76 0.90
CA SER A 164 -10.81 2.24 2.19
C SER A 164 -11.05 3.28 3.28
N ASN A 165 -11.72 2.90 4.38
CA ASN A 165 -11.98 3.73 5.57
C ASN A 165 -12.78 5.03 5.33
N CYS A 166 -13.51 5.15 4.25
CA CYS A 166 -14.42 6.27 4.08
C CYS A 166 -15.77 5.94 4.73
N HIS A 167 -16.14 6.73 5.74
CA HIS A 167 -17.44 6.67 6.37
C HIS A 167 -18.49 7.37 5.50
N GLU A 168 -19.75 7.07 5.72
CA GLU A 168 -21.03 7.64 5.28
C GLU A 168 -21.06 8.61 4.08
N PHE A 169 -20.02 9.45 3.90
CA PHE A 169 -19.94 10.44 2.85
C PHE A 169 -19.95 9.83 1.43
N LEU A 170 -19.28 8.68 1.25
CA LEU A 170 -19.21 8.04 -0.07
C LEU A 170 -20.43 7.16 -0.35
N ASP A 171 -21.06 6.62 0.69
CA ASP A 171 -22.33 5.91 0.55
C ASP A 171 -23.43 6.84 -0.05
N TYR A 172 -23.26 8.15 0.14
CA TYR A 172 -24.20 9.17 -0.37
C TYR A 172 -23.97 9.55 -1.83
N LEU A 173 -22.71 9.60 -2.26
CA LEU A 173 -22.30 10.06 -3.60
C LEU A 173 -22.17 8.93 -4.62
N ILE A 174 -21.89 7.73 -4.20
CA ILE A 174 -21.47 6.64 -5.06
C ILE A 174 -22.39 5.43 -4.85
N LYS A 175 -23.38 5.30 -5.69
CA LYS A 175 -24.24 4.10 -5.79
C LYS A 175 -23.64 3.15 -6.84
N PRO A 176 -24.03 1.95 -6.92
CA PRO A 176 -24.06 0.73 -6.12
C PRO A 176 -22.74 -0.08 -6.14
N ASN A 177 -21.63 0.45 -6.64
CA ASN A 177 -20.36 -0.27 -6.89
C ASN A 177 -19.25 0.09 -5.89
N LEU A 178 -19.60 0.46 -4.66
CA LEU A 178 -18.63 0.77 -3.62
C LEU A 178 -18.15 -0.52 -2.93
N LEU A 179 -16.85 -0.80 -3.03
CA LEU A 179 -16.19 -1.85 -2.28
C LEU A 179 -15.41 -1.26 -1.10
N LYS A 180 -15.61 -1.75 0.11
CA LYS A 180 -14.86 -1.38 1.30
C LYS A 180 -13.77 -2.42 1.53
N ILE A 181 -12.54 -2.10 1.15
CA ILE A 181 -11.39 -3.00 1.26
C ILE A 181 -10.22 -2.23 1.88
N ASN A 182 -9.48 -2.89 2.74
CA ASN A 182 -8.25 -2.36 3.33
C ASN A 182 -7.02 -2.82 2.54
N ASN A 183 -5.95 -2.02 2.64
CA ASN A 183 -4.65 -2.43 2.16
C ASN A 183 -4.20 -3.72 2.86
N HIS A 184 -3.59 -4.60 2.08
CA HIS A 184 -3.16 -5.91 2.56
C HIS A 184 -1.80 -6.29 1.97
N ALA A 185 -0.95 -6.90 2.77
CA ALA A 185 0.37 -7.35 2.32
C ALA A 185 0.32 -8.32 1.12
N LYS A 186 -0.80 -9.02 0.91
CA LYS A 186 -1.03 -9.87 -0.27
C LYS A 186 -0.94 -9.08 -1.59
N GLY A 187 -1.60 -7.91 -1.65
CA GLY A 187 -1.52 -7.03 -2.83
C GLY A 187 -0.11 -6.50 -3.06
N LEU A 188 0.57 -6.13 -1.97
CA LEU A 188 1.96 -5.67 -2.02
C LEU A 188 2.92 -6.75 -2.50
N LEU A 189 2.81 -7.99 -1.99
CA LEU A 189 3.59 -9.14 -2.44
C LEU A 189 3.34 -9.45 -3.92
N HIS A 190 2.08 -9.45 -4.35
CA HIS A 190 1.76 -9.73 -5.74
C HIS A 190 2.42 -8.70 -6.68
N LEU A 191 2.34 -7.42 -6.36
CA LEU A 191 3.05 -6.39 -7.11
C LEU A 191 4.56 -6.64 -7.12
N ALA A 192 5.15 -6.95 -5.97
CA ALA A 192 6.58 -7.19 -5.85
C ALA A 192 7.06 -8.42 -6.65
N CYS A 193 6.24 -9.49 -6.72
CA CYS A 193 6.57 -10.70 -7.47
C CYS A 193 6.46 -10.56 -8.99
N TYR A 194 5.58 -9.69 -9.49
CA TYR A 194 5.24 -9.64 -10.90
C TYR A 194 5.54 -8.31 -11.61
N LEU A 195 6.10 -7.32 -10.90
CA LEU A 195 6.55 -6.10 -11.54
C LEU A 195 7.74 -6.39 -12.46
N ASN A 196 7.61 -5.98 -13.73
CA ASN A 196 8.74 -5.92 -14.64
C ASN A 196 9.69 -4.79 -14.22
N ASP A 197 10.94 -4.86 -14.59
CA ASP A 197 11.97 -3.86 -14.30
C ASP A 197 12.18 -3.61 -12.79
N LEU A 198 12.13 -4.70 -12.00
CA LEU A 198 12.26 -4.65 -10.56
C LEU A 198 13.54 -3.94 -10.12
N ASP A 199 14.66 -4.26 -10.77
CA ASP A 199 15.98 -3.72 -10.42
C ASP A 199 16.05 -2.19 -10.53
N THR A 200 15.34 -1.59 -11.47
CA THR A 200 15.30 -0.12 -11.64
C THR A 200 14.44 0.58 -10.59
N LYS A 201 13.60 -0.17 -9.86
CA LYS A 201 12.69 0.35 -8.83
C LYS A 201 13.19 0.11 -7.41
N LEU A 202 14.13 -0.80 -7.24
CA LEU A 202 14.75 -1.06 -5.96
C LEU A 202 15.65 0.11 -5.54
N LYS A 203 15.47 0.59 -4.30
CA LYS A 203 16.19 1.72 -3.73
C LYS A 203 17.00 1.31 -2.53
N ASN A 204 18.05 2.06 -2.25
CA ASN A 204 18.78 1.93 -0.99
C ASN A 204 17.89 2.41 0.16
N PRO A 205 18.08 1.88 1.39
CA PRO A 205 17.23 2.24 2.53
C PRO A 205 17.12 3.74 2.78
N GLU A 206 18.23 4.48 2.64
CA GLU A 206 18.32 5.93 2.86
C GLU A 206 17.57 6.78 1.84
N GLU A 207 17.16 6.19 0.70
CA GLU A 207 16.43 6.88 -0.36
C GLU A 207 14.90 6.71 -0.23
N VAL A 208 14.43 5.92 0.73
CA VAL A 208 13.00 5.56 0.86
C VAL A 208 12.37 6.34 2.00
N TYR A 209 11.35 7.14 1.68
CA TYR A 209 10.63 7.97 2.63
C TYR A 209 9.12 7.82 2.44
N PRO A 210 8.31 8.09 3.49
CA PRO A 210 6.86 8.18 3.35
C PRO A 210 6.46 9.25 2.32
N THR A 211 5.49 8.93 1.49
CA THR A 211 4.92 9.85 0.49
C THR A 211 3.69 10.54 1.06
N TYR A 212 3.74 11.87 1.13
CA TYR A 212 2.63 12.72 1.53
C TYR A 212 2.15 13.52 0.33
N LEU A 213 0.85 13.43 0.01
CA LEU A 213 0.25 14.14 -1.14
C LEU A 213 -0.45 15.44 -0.74
N SER A 214 -0.84 15.58 0.54
CA SER A 214 -1.43 16.80 1.08
C SER A 214 -0.50 17.43 2.10
N GLY A 215 -0.41 18.76 2.13
CA GLY A 215 0.31 19.51 3.15
C GLY A 215 1.80 19.76 2.92
N THR A 216 2.30 19.60 1.70
CA THR A 216 3.69 20.00 1.38
C THR A 216 3.95 21.49 1.65
N ASP A 217 2.92 22.34 1.65
CA ASP A 217 3.03 23.76 1.96
C ASP A 217 2.97 24.08 3.47
N GLN A 218 2.47 23.18 4.30
CA GLN A 218 2.36 23.39 5.75
C GLN A 218 3.72 23.35 6.48
N TRP A 219 4.77 22.84 5.84
CA TRP A 219 6.13 22.77 6.40
C TRP A 219 7.07 23.86 5.90
N LYS A 220 6.60 24.80 5.07
CA LYS A 220 7.35 26.00 4.79
C LYS A 220 7.39 26.83 6.08
N ARG A 221 8.51 26.77 6.80
CA ARG A 221 8.76 27.66 7.93
C ARG A 221 8.52 29.09 7.44
N THR A 222 7.54 29.77 8.01
CA THR A 222 7.50 31.23 7.97
C THR A 222 8.83 31.72 8.50
N LYS A 223 9.62 32.35 7.65
CA LYS A 223 10.84 33.05 8.04
C LYS A 223 10.47 34.27 8.86
#